data_bc2b3ee2f3a8e5a501e77bec28209a83
#
_entry.id   bc2b3ee2f3a8e5a501e77bec28209a83
#
_cell.length_a   1.000
_cell.length_b   1.000
_cell.length_c   1.000
_cell.angle_alpha   90.00
_cell.angle_beta   90.00
_cell.angle_gamma   90.00
#
_symmetry.space_group_name_H-M   'P 1'
#
loop_
_entity.id
_entity.type
_entity.pdbx_description
1 polymer ?
#
loop_
_entity_poly.entity_id
_entity_poly.type
_entity_poly.pdbx_seq_one_letter_code
_entity_poly.pdbx_strand_id
1 'polypeptide(L)'
;MKKLLACFLAAVLCAGAAMIPASAAETRTPLQFNEDGSFKIIHVPDLQETAWCSAITREFLYDLAKAEQPDLFVLGGDNIGCGPMDKVPLVGKSLLKGGINSFMKVFDKIYRDFGIPVTMVYGNHDNEALNTITKEESFNIYKSHKSFIGEYVPQADEGTSDKQGQHYGTHKLPIYDRAGNAPVCNLWMFDSGSYDVRGGYSQVQKPQLDWFIKENDAAGKLPSFVFQHIVVPEIYDLFPAAPAAGPDAFSWTFVNDRGEEYQKHILKDAGNGLREAPCPTMYNAGQLDVMDGAGNVLAMFFGHDHTNTFEVARTAGPDLVNTQCTGFGSYGNIDLRGVRVITLGESDLTKYDTRLVTYQNFYPGGMLRDTRLRMYQSLGTFGNIVDTVSFRPLLWLMGLFA
;
A
#
# COMPACT_ATOMS: atom_id res chain seq x y z
N MET A 1 -52.64 -43.32 -8.66
CA MET A 1 -51.28 -43.31 -8.06
C MET A 1 -50.33 -42.32 -8.75
N LYS A 2 -50.27 -42.20 -10.08
CA LYS A 2 -49.35 -41.27 -10.75
C LYS A 2 -49.63 -39.78 -10.54
N LYS A 3 -50.86 -39.34 -10.24
CA LYS A 3 -51.22 -37.93 -9.94
C LYS A 3 -50.96 -37.52 -8.49
N LEU A 4 -50.92 -38.42 -7.53
CA LEU A 4 -50.55 -38.14 -6.14
C LEU A 4 -49.05 -37.98 -5.95
N LEU A 5 -48.24 -38.69 -6.79
CA LEU A 5 -46.79 -38.61 -6.72
C LEU A 5 -46.26 -37.25 -7.27
N ALA A 6 -46.96 -36.71 -8.30
CA ALA A 6 -46.59 -35.38 -8.85
C ALA A 6 -46.89 -34.22 -7.90
N CYS A 7 -47.96 -34.31 -7.09
CA CYS A 7 -48.24 -33.29 -6.09
C CYS A 7 -47.32 -33.35 -4.88
N PHE A 8 -46.76 -34.51 -4.55
CA PHE A 8 -45.79 -34.63 -3.46
C PHE A 8 -44.41 -34.11 -3.84
N LEU A 9 -43.99 -34.31 -5.12
CA LEU A 9 -42.72 -33.74 -5.61
C LEU A 9 -42.78 -32.19 -5.76
N ALA A 10 -43.95 -31.65 -6.14
CA ALA A 10 -44.11 -30.19 -6.23
C ALA A 10 -44.14 -29.52 -4.84
N ALA A 11 -44.72 -30.19 -3.83
CA ALA A 11 -44.73 -29.66 -2.46
C ALA A 11 -43.33 -29.70 -1.77
N VAL A 12 -42.47 -30.68 -2.13
CA VAL A 12 -41.11 -30.76 -1.60
C VAL A 12 -40.19 -29.72 -2.28
N LEU A 13 -40.46 -29.35 -3.54
CA LEU A 13 -39.71 -28.31 -4.23
C LEU A 13 -40.08 -26.87 -3.81
N CYS A 14 -41.30 -26.65 -3.27
CA CYS A 14 -41.71 -25.36 -2.76
C CYS A 14 -41.34 -25.11 -1.28
N ALA A 15 -41.00 -26.15 -0.51
CA ALA A 15 -40.59 -26.04 0.89
C ALA A 15 -39.05 -25.86 1.04
N GLY A 16 -38.29 -25.96 -0.06
CA GLY A 16 -36.83 -25.83 -0.06
C GLY A 16 -36.28 -24.42 -0.39
N ALA A 17 -37.15 -23.43 -0.64
CA ALA A 17 -36.74 -22.03 -0.62
C ALA A 17 -36.69 -21.52 0.83
N ALA A 18 -35.85 -22.17 1.67
CA ALA A 18 -35.37 -21.54 2.88
C ALA A 18 -34.70 -20.24 2.42
N MET A 19 -35.30 -19.09 2.78
CA MET A 19 -34.61 -17.81 2.72
C MET A 19 -33.30 -18.01 3.43
N ILE A 20 -32.22 -18.08 2.65
CA ILE A 20 -30.87 -17.80 3.17
C ILE A 20 -31.06 -16.40 3.75
N PRO A 21 -30.95 -16.19 5.08
CA PRO A 21 -30.94 -14.84 5.58
C PRO A 21 -29.82 -14.16 4.81
N ALA A 22 -30.14 -13.08 4.09
CA ALA A 22 -29.10 -12.18 3.62
C ALA A 22 -28.28 -11.92 4.88
N SER A 23 -27.05 -12.40 4.90
CA SER A 23 -26.10 -12.05 5.94
C SER A 23 -26.17 -10.53 5.97
N ALA A 24 -26.69 -9.97 7.05
CA ALA A 24 -26.60 -8.56 7.29
C ALA A 24 -25.09 -8.28 7.11
N ALA A 25 -24.74 -7.50 6.10
CA ALA A 25 -23.38 -7.05 5.95
C ALA A 25 -23.04 -6.48 7.32
N GLU A 26 -22.07 -7.09 8.02
CA GLU A 26 -21.57 -6.52 9.28
C GLU A 26 -21.19 -5.09 8.89
N THR A 27 -21.95 -4.12 9.37
CA THR A 27 -21.67 -2.71 9.14
C THR A 27 -20.32 -2.45 9.80
N ARG A 28 -19.27 -2.40 8.99
CA ARG A 28 -17.92 -2.09 9.47
C ARG A 28 -17.97 -0.71 10.11
N THR A 29 -17.36 -0.57 11.26
CA THR A 29 -17.21 0.73 11.90
C THR A 29 -16.49 1.67 10.94
N PRO A 30 -17.06 2.83 10.60
CA PRO A 30 -16.37 3.81 9.74
C PRO A 30 -15.06 4.24 10.40
N LEU A 31 -14.09 4.66 9.59
CA LEU A 31 -12.89 5.32 10.12
C LEU A 31 -13.32 6.60 10.83
N GLN A 32 -12.87 6.79 12.06
CA GLN A 32 -13.35 7.85 12.94
C GLN A 32 -12.22 8.30 13.85
N PHE A 33 -12.12 9.60 14.12
CA PHE A 33 -11.20 10.11 15.12
C PHE A 33 -11.50 9.53 16.51
N ASN A 34 -10.43 9.24 17.25
CA ASN A 34 -10.51 8.75 18.62
C ASN A 34 -11.09 9.81 19.57
N GLU A 35 -11.46 9.42 20.78
CA GLU A 35 -11.98 10.35 21.79
C GLU A 35 -11.00 11.48 22.14
N ASP A 36 -9.69 11.22 22.05
CA ASP A 36 -8.64 12.22 22.24
C ASP A 36 -8.43 13.15 21.02
N GLY A 37 -9.16 12.91 19.94
CA GLY A 37 -9.09 13.66 18.70
C GLY A 37 -7.91 13.27 17.81
N SER A 38 -7.22 12.16 18.08
CA SER A 38 -6.17 11.63 17.21
C SER A 38 -6.70 10.61 16.20
N PHE A 39 -5.99 10.45 15.07
CA PHE A 39 -6.14 9.35 14.13
C PHE A 39 -4.76 8.95 13.61
N LYS A 40 -4.40 7.69 13.79
CA LYS A 40 -3.06 7.19 13.48
C LYS A 40 -3.09 6.20 12.33
N ILE A 41 -2.27 6.43 11.32
CA ILE A 41 -2.10 5.56 10.14
C ILE A 41 -0.70 4.96 10.18
N ILE A 42 -0.57 3.67 9.87
CA ILE A 42 0.73 3.06 9.54
C ILE A 42 0.77 2.76 8.05
N HIS A 43 1.68 3.43 7.34
CA HIS A 43 1.97 3.21 5.93
C HIS A 43 3.03 2.13 5.76
N VAL A 44 2.69 1.07 5.01
CA VAL A 44 3.45 -0.17 4.86
C VAL A 44 3.67 -0.46 3.38
N PRO A 45 4.62 0.17 2.69
CA PRO A 45 4.91 -0.12 1.30
C PRO A 45 5.90 -1.26 1.14
N ASP A 46 5.97 -1.83 -0.05
CA ASP A 46 7.02 -2.73 -0.51
C ASP A 46 7.23 -3.93 0.41
N LEU A 47 6.13 -4.58 0.82
CA LEU A 47 6.20 -5.83 1.57
C LEU A 47 6.86 -6.93 0.76
N GLN A 48 6.56 -6.99 -0.53
CA GLN A 48 7.09 -7.94 -1.50
C GLN A 48 7.14 -9.38 -0.96
N GLU A 49 6.10 -9.77 -0.22
CA GLU A 49 5.96 -11.13 0.26
C GLU A 49 5.69 -12.08 -0.92
N THR A 50 6.07 -13.33 -0.76
CA THR A 50 5.89 -14.36 -1.79
C THR A 50 4.76 -15.33 -1.41
N ALA A 51 4.83 -16.59 -1.84
CA ALA A 51 3.80 -17.60 -1.55
C ALA A 51 3.45 -17.77 -0.08
N TRP A 52 4.35 -17.39 0.83
CA TRP A 52 4.15 -17.43 2.28
C TRP A 52 4.70 -16.18 2.92
N CYS A 53 3.91 -15.50 3.72
CA CYS A 53 4.38 -14.37 4.50
C CYS A 53 5.51 -14.81 5.47
N SER A 54 6.60 -14.06 5.48
CA SER A 54 7.74 -14.35 6.33
C SER A 54 7.39 -14.20 7.82
N ALA A 55 8.01 -15.00 8.67
CA ALA A 55 7.74 -14.96 10.11
C ALA A 55 8.15 -13.61 10.72
N ILE A 56 9.24 -13.03 10.24
CA ILE A 56 9.72 -11.72 10.69
C ILE A 56 8.72 -10.61 10.35
N THR A 57 8.12 -10.62 9.15
CA THR A 57 7.07 -9.66 8.75
C THR A 57 5.83 -9.82 9.64
N ARG A 58 5.38 -11.07 9.86
CA ARG A 58 4.21 -11.32 10.71
C ARG A 58 4.39 -10.81 12.13
N GLU A 59 5.56 -11.07 12.72
CA GLU A 59 5.89 -10.62 14.06
C GLU A 59 5.97 -9.09 14.12
N PHE A 60 6.71 -8.47 13.20
CA PHE A 60 6.90 -7.03 13.18
C PHE A 60 5.57 -6.27 13.04
N LEU A 61 4.72 -6.65 12.07
CA LEU A 61 3.42 -5.98 11.88
C LEU A 61 2.47 -6.17 13.07
N TYR A 62 2.46 -7.37 13.67
CA TYR A 62 1.62 -7.63 14.83
C TYR A 62 2.08 -6.86 16.06
N ASP A 63 3.38 -6.84 16.32
CA ASP A 63 3.96 -6.13 17.46
C ASP A 63 3.82 -4.61 17.29
N LEU A 64 3.96 -4.10 16.05
CA LEU A 64 3.64 -2.70 15.72
C LEU A 64 2.18 -2.36 16.03
N ALA A 65 1.24 -3.20 15.60
CA ALA A 65 -0.18 -2.99 15.87
C ALA A 65 -0.45 -2.92 17.39
N LYS A 66 0.19 -3.80 18.15
CA LYS A 66 0.07 -3.85 19.61
C LYS A 66 0.68 -2.62 20.30
N ALA A 67 1.83 -2.17 19.84
CA ALA A 67 2.57 -1.06 20.46
C ALA A 67 2.04 0.31 20.04
N GLU A 68 1.78 0.49 18.76
CA GLU A 68 1.38 1.77 18.17
C GLU A 68 -0.13 2.02 18.25
N GLN A 69 -0.95 0.97 18.31
CA GLN A 69 -2.41 1.04 18.28
C GLN A 69 -2.91 2.00 17.18
N PRO A 70 -2.58 1.74 15.89
CA PRO A 70 -3.05 2.60 14.81
C PRO A 70 -4.55 2.39 14.56
N ASP A 71 -5.17 3.35 13.88
CA ASP A 71 -6.56 3.27 13.46
C ASP A 71 -6.69 2.64 12.06
N LEU A 72 -5.59 2.64 11.29
CA LEU A 72 -5.56 2.10 9.93
C LEU A 72 -4.15 1.67 9.53
N PHE A 73 -4.04 0.53 8.85
CA PHE A 73 -2.88 0.20 8.03
C PHE A 73 -3.17 0.52 6.55
N VAL A 74 -2.22 1.19 5.89
CA VAL A 74 -2.25 1.42 4.44
C VAL A 74 -1.09 0.67 3.80
N LEU A 75 -1.39 -0.36 3.02
CA LEU A 75 -0.39 -1.06 2.20
C LEU A 75 -0.07 -0.19 0.98
N GLY A 76 1.19 0.22 0.87
CA GLY A 76 1.65 1.24 -0.07
C GLY A 76 2.06 0.72 -1.44
N GLY A 77 1.57 -0.43 -1.86
CA GLY A 77 1.93 -1.08 -3.13
C GLY A 77 3.13 -2.01 -3.02
N ASP A 78 3.36 -2.81 -4.06
CA ASP A 78 4.33 -3.90 -4.07
C ASP A 78 4.15 -4.82 -2.85
N ASN A 79 2.89 -5.17 -2.62
CA ASN A 79 2.47 -5.96 -1.46
C ASN A 79 2.92 -7.41 -1.60
N ILE A 80 2.96 -7.90 -2.85
CA ILE A 80 3.44 -9.23 -3.19
C ILE A 80 4.57 -9.15 -4.22
N GLY A 81 5.66 -9.89 -3.98
CA GLY A 81 6.77 -9.99 -4.92
C GLY A 81 6.54 -11.11 -5.93
N CYS A 82 6.92 -10.89 -7.18
CA CYS A 82 6.87 -11.88 -8.24
C CYS A 82 8.23 -12.52 -8.46
N GLY A 83 8.42 -13.70 -7.87
CA GLY A 83 9.57 -14.55 -8.17
C GLY A 83 9.45 -15.26 -9.53
N PRO A 84 10.51 -15.95 -9.99
CA PRO A 84 10.48 -16.68 -11.26
C PRO A 84 9.35 -17.72 -11.34
N MET A 85 9.00 -18.36 -10.24
CA MET A 85 7.96 -19.39 -10.18
C MET A 85 6.55 -18.79 -10.28
N ASP A 86 6.39 -17.54 -9.87
CA ASP A 86 5.10 -16.85 -9.90
C ASP A 86 4.66 -16.51 -11.34
N LYS A 87 5.61 -16.51 -12.29
CA LYS A 87 5.37 -16.30 -13.72
C LYS A 87 5.00 -17.59 -14.48
N VAL A 88 4.98 -18.74 -13.79
CA VAL A 88 4.60 -20.03 -14.40
C VAL A 88 3.08 -20.22 -14.32
N PRO A 89 2.36 -20.37 -15.45
CA PRO A 89 0.92 -20.59 -15.45
C PRO A 89 0.52 -21.76 -14.54
N LEU A 90 -0.63 -21.67 -13.88
CA LEU A 90 -1.19 -22.61 -12.90
C LEU A 90 -0.46 -22.60 -11.54
N VAL A 91 0.86 -22.73 -11.50
CA VAL A 91 1.64 -22.70 -10.26
C VAL A 91 1.69 -21.27 -9.72
N GLY A 92 2.04 -20.30 -10.58
CA GLY A 92 2.12 -18.90 -10.22
C GLY A 92 0.82 -18.35 -9.66
N LYS A 93 -0.31 -18.65 -10.32
CA LYS A 93 -1.64 -18.23 -9.81
C LYS A 93 -1.91 -18.71 -8.38
N SER A 94 -1.58 -19.97 -8.09
CA SER A 94 -1.76 -20.53 -6.73
C SER A 94 -0.81 -19.92 -5.72
N LEU A 95 0.44 -19.66 -6.09
CA LEU A 95 1.44 -19.05 -5.23
C LEU A 95 1.07 -17.61 -4.89
N LEU A 96 0.67 -16.80 -5.87
CA LEU A 96 0.22 -15.42 -5.66
C LEU A 96 -1.02 -15.34 -4.76
N LYS A 97 -2.05 -16.14 -5.07
CA LYS A 97 -3.24 -16.23 -4.22
C LYS A 97 -2.88 -16.68 -2.80
N GLY A 98 -1.99 -17.64 -2.67
CA GLY A 98 -1.46 -18.13 -1.40
C GLY A 98 -0.71 -17.04 -0.64
N GLY A 99 0.12 -16.27 -1.32
CA GLY A 99 0.88 -15.16 -0.78
C GLY A 99 -0.02 -14.07 -0.21
N ILE A 100 -0.96 -13.56 -1.01
CA ILE A 100 -1.93 -12.54 -0.56
C ILE A 100 -2.69 -13.05 0.66
N ASN A 101 -3.26 -14.24 0.60
CA ASN A 101 -3.97 -14.82 1.75
C ASN A 101 -3.06 -15.01 2.97
N SER A 102 -1.79 -15.31 2.78
CA SER A 102 -0.85 -15.56 3.88
C SER A 102 -0.54 -14.29 4.67
N PHE A 103 -0.25 -13.18 4.00
CA PHE A 103 0.02 -11.94 4.72
C PHE A 103 -1.29 -11.26 5.18
N MET A 104 -2.38 -11.35 4.45
CA MET A 104 -3.68 -10.83 4.89
C MET A 104 -4.21 -11.50 6.16
N LYS A 105 -3.89 -12.76 6.39
CA LYS A 105 -4.18 -13.42 7.69
C LYS A 105 -3.50 -12.75 8.88
N VAL A 106 -2.40 -12.05 8.68
CA VAL A 106 -1.76 -11.23 9.73
C VAL A 106 -2.69 -10.07 10.10
N PHE A 107 -3.20 -9.36 9.09
CA PHE A 107 -4.13 -8.26 9.30
C PHE A 107 -5.49 -8.75 9.85
N ASP A 108 -5.98 -9.92 9.43
CA ASP A 108 -7.18 -10.52 10.05
C ASP A 108 -6.96 -10.83 11.55
N LYS A 109 -5.75 -11.25 11.93
CA LYS A 109 -5.40 -11.44 13.33
C LYS A 109 -5.35 -10.10 14.07
N ILE A 110 -4.72 -9.09 13.48
CA ILE A 110 -4.64 -7.72 14.01
C ILE A 110 -6.05 -7.15 14.18
N TYR A 111 -6.90 -7.27 13.16
CA TYR A 111 -8.29 -6.80 13.22
C TYR A 111 -9.10 -7.50 14.32
N ARG A 112 -8.97 -8.83 14.44
CA ARG A 112 -9.65 -9.58 15.49
C ARG A 112 -9.20 -9.18 16.89
N ASP A 113 -7.90 -8.95 17.08
CA ASP A 113 -7.30 -8.74 18.39
C ASP A 113 -7.36 -7.26 18.85
N PHE A 114 -7.38 -6.31 17.89
CA PHE A 114 -7.31 -4.88 18.15
C PHE A 114 -8.35 -4.03 17.42
N GLY A 115 -9.14 -4.58 16.49
CA GLY A 115 -10.12 -3.85 15.70
C GLY A 115 -9.52 -3.02 14.53
N ILE A 116 -8.23 -3.12 14.27
CA ILE A 116 -7.51 -2.26 13.32
C ILE A 116 -7.67 -2.77 11.89
N PRO A 117 -8.30 -2.01 10.98
CA PRO A 117 -8.47 -2.39 9.58
C PRO A 117 -7.23 -2.12 8.73
N VAL A 118 -7.26 -2.64 7.50
CA VAL A 118 -6.23 -2.42 6.47
C VAL A 118 -6.86 -2.06 5.14
N THR A 119 -6.22 -1.15 4.40
CA THR A 119 -6.50 -0.86 2.99
C THR A 119 -5.22 -0.98 2.16
N MET A 120 -5.30 -0.83 0.83
CA MET A 120 -4.15 -1.00 -0.04
C MET A 120 -4.21 -0.14 -1.30
N VAL A 121 -3.03 0.09 -1.86
CA VAL A 121 -2.83 0.47 -3.26
C VAL A 121 -1.98 -0.60 -3.96
N TYR A 122 -2.03 -0.65 -5.30
CA TYR A 122 -1.14 -1.50 -6.09
C TYR A 122 0.19 -0.81 -6.36
N GLY A 123 1.26 -1.62 -6.42
CA GLY A 123 2.55 -1.26 -6.97
C GLY A 123 2.82 -1.99 -8.31
N ASN A 124 4.01 -1.77 -8.86
CA ASN A 124 4.35 -2.33 -10.17
C ASN A 124 4.62 -3.83 -10.15
N HIS A 125 5.00 -4.39 -9.00
CA HIS A 125 5.23 -5.84 -8.85
C HIS A 125 3.96 -6.64 -8.57
N ASP A 126 2.90 -6.03 -8.06
CA ASP A 126 1.68 -6.74 -7.63
C ASP A 126 0.99 -7.52 -8.76
N ASN A 127 1.21 -7.15 -10.02
CA ASN A 127 0.64 -7.83 -11.18
C ASN A 127 1.62 -8.14 -12.31
N GLU A 128 2.90 -8.22 -12.04
CA GLU A 128 3.89 -8.71 -13.01
C GLU A 128 3.61 -10.14 -13.49
N ALA A 129 2.88 -10.89 -12.70
CA ALA A 129 2.45 -12.26 -13.03
C ALA A 129 1.10 -12.31 -13.75
N LEU A 130 0.80 -11.38 -14.60
CA LEU A 130 -0.47 -11.18 -15.29
C LEU A 130 -1.07 -12.36 -16.00
N ASN A 131 -0.24 -13.24 -16.50
CA ASN A 131 -0.74 -14.48 -17.12
C ASN A 131 -1.32 -15.44 -16.08
N THR A 132 -1.29 -15.08 -14.79
CA THR A 132 -1.66 -15.94 -13.67
C THR A 132 -2.78 -15.37 -12.82
N ILE A 133 -2.82 -14.04 -12.57
CA ILE A 133 -3.84 -13.37 -11.76
C ILE A 133 -4.07 -11.94 -12.26
N THR A 134 -5.33 -11.50 -12.38
CA THR A 134 -5.66 -10.11 -12.71
C THR A 134 -5.70 -9.25 -11.45
N LYS A 135 -5.61 -7.91 -11.60
CA LYS A 135 -5.81 -6.97 -10.50
C LYS A 135 -7.19 -7.18 -9.84
N GLU A 136 -8.23 -7.39 -10.64
CA GLU A 136 -9.57 -7.71 -10.12
C GLU A 136 -9.59 -8.98 -9.28
N GLU A 137 -8.99 -10.08 -9.76
CA GLU A 137 -8.91 -11.33 -8.99
C GLU A 137 -8.16 -11.11 -7.66
N SER A 138 -7.03 -10.37 -7.68
CA SER A 138 -6.26 -10.08 -6.46
C SER A 138 -7.02 -9.16 -5.51
N PHE A 139 -7.66 -8.11 -6.01
CA PHE A 139 -8.47 -7.21 -5.19
C PHE A 139 -9.63 -7.94 -4.50
N ASN A 140 -10.28 -8.86 -5.20
CA ASN A 140 -11.32 -9.70 -4.62
C ASN A 140 -10.79 -10.62 -3.51
N ILE A 141 -9.52 -11.03 -3.56
CA ILE A 141 -8.89 -11.75 -2.44
C ILE A 141 -8.74 -10.81 -1.24
N TYR A 142 -8.20 -9.59 -1.41
CA TYR A 142 -8.12 -8.60 -0.33
C TYR A 142 -9.51 -8.36 0.29
N LYS A 143 -10.53 -8.12 -0.53
CA LYS A 143 -11.92 -7.90 -0.07
C LYS A 143 -12.52 -9.09 0.68
N SER A 144 -12.05 -10.31 0.44
CA SER A 144 -12.53 -11.50 1.15
C SER A 144 -12.08 -11.56 2.61
N HIS A 145 -11.08 -10.76 3.00
CA HIS A 145 -10.58 -10.69 4.36
C HIS A 145 -11.38 -9.69 5.20
N LYS A 146 -11.68 -10.07 6.46
CA LYS A 146 -12.49 -9.23 7.37
C LYS A 146 -11.80 -7.93 7.75
N SER A 147 -10.47 -7.93 7.78
CA SER A 147 -9.66 -6.76 8.09
C SER A 147 -9.65 -5.71 6.98
N PHE A 148 -9.92 -6.10 5.73
CA PHE A 148 -9.78 -5.20 4.59
C PHE A 148 -10.95 -4.22 4.50
N ILE A 149 -10.63 -2.93 4.29
CA ILE A 149 -11.59 -1.89 3.94
C ILE A 149 -11.18 -1.24 2.62
N GLY A 150 -12.15 -0.91 1.81
CA GLY A 150 -11.96 -0.32 0.49
C GLY A 150 -12.98 -0.89 -0.49
N GLU A 151 -13.57 -0.02 -1.26
CA GLU A 151 -14.50 -0.40 -2.32
C GLU A 151 -13.95 0.07 -3.66
N TYR A 152 -13.84 -0.85 -4.60
CA TYR A 152 -13.46 -0.48 -5.97
C TYR A 152 -14.49 0.47 -6.58
N VAL A 153 -13.99 1.55 -7.16
CA VAL A 153 -14.81 2.55 -7.86
C VAL A 153 -14.50 2.46 -9.35
N PRO A 154 -15.29 1.70 -10.15
CA PRO A 154 -15.00 1.46 -11.56
C PRO A 154 -14.77 2.73 -12.37
N GLN A 155 -15.51 3.81 -12.06
CA GLN A 155 -15.43 5.10 -12.74
C GLN A 155 -14.08 5.81 -12.53
N ALA A 156 -13.36 5.48 -11.44
CA ALA A 156 -12.06 6.05 -11.17
C ALA A 156 -11.00 5.53 -12.15
N ASP A 157 -11.07 4.25 -12.50
CA ASP A 157 -10.07 3.59 -13.35
C ASP A 157 -10.56 3.39 -14.79
N GLU A 158 -11.78 3.84 -15.14
CA GLU A 158 -12.33 3.72 -16.48
C GLU A 158 -11.50 4.51 -17.52
N GLY A 159 -11.07 3.83 -18.59
CA GLY A 159 -10.26 4.45 -19.63
C GLY A 159 -8.76 4.52 -19.34
N THR A 160 -8.32 4.03 -18.18
CA THR A 160 -6.88 3.87 -17.88
C THR A 160 -6.31 2.62 -18.54
N SER A 161 -5.02 2.63 -18.83
CA SER A 161 -4.30 1.43 -19.28
C SER A 161 -2.79 1.57 -19.11
N ASP A 162 -2.15 0.45 -18.81
CA ASP A 162 -0.70 0.28 -18.81
C ASP A 162 -0.33 -1.04 -19.52
N LYS A 163 0.95 -1.45 -19.48
CA LYS A 163 1.38 -2.75 -20.06
C LYS A 163 0.68 -3.93 -19.44
N GLN A 164 0.17 -3.77 -18.25
CA GLN A 164 -0.46 -4.81 -17.47
C GLN A 164 -1.99 -4.78 -17.59
N GLY A 165 -2.56 -3.82 -18.25
CA GLY A 165 -3.99 -3.66 -18.46
C GLY A 165 -4.55 -2.43 -17.78
N GLN A 166 -5.83 -2.45 -17.48
CA GLN A 166 -6.51 -1.35 -16.81
C GLN A 166 -6.04 -1.22 -15.36
N HIS A 167 -5.91 0.00 -14.86
CA HIS A 167 -5.74 0.24 -13.43
C HIS A 167 -6.96 -0.28 -12.66
N TYR A 168 -6.76 -0.62 -11.40
CA TYR A 168 -7.83 -1.21 -10.60
C TYR A 168 -7.65 -0.90 -9.12
N GLY A 169 -8.74 -0.67 -8.43
CA GLY A 169 -8.72 -0.50 -6.98
C GLY A 169 -8.55 0.93 -6.50
N THR A 170 -8.58 1.93 -7.39
CA THR A 170 -8.64 3.34 -6.99
C THR A 170 -9.93 3.60 -6.19
N HIS A 171 -9.80 4.17 -4.98
CA HIS A 171 -10.93 4.42 -4.09
C HIS A 171 -10.65 5.54 -3.09
N LYS A 172 -11.70 5.94 -2.36
CA LYS A 172 -11.66 6.96 -1.31
C LYS A 172 -12.15 6.39 0.01
N LEU A 173 -11.49 6.73 1.11
CA LEU A 173 -11.92 6.41 2.47
C LEU A 173 -12.13 7.71 3.26
N PRO A 174 -13.36 8.03 3.70
CA PRO A 174 -13.62 9.14 4.59
C PRO A 174 -13.22 8.79 6.02
N ILE A 175 -12.68 9.76 6.75
CA ILE A 175 -12.51 9.73 8.21
C ILE A 175 -13.56 10.67 8.80
N TYR A 176 -14.34 10.14 9.72
CA TYR A 176 -15.41 10.86 10.41
C TYR A 176 -14.89 11.61 11.65
N ASP A 177 -15.61 12.64 12.06
CA ASP A 177 -15.37 13.31 13.33
C ASP A 177 -15.46 12.31 14.49
N ARG A 178 -14.96 12.70 15.68
CA ARG A 178 -14.97 11.83 16.87
C ARG A 178 -16.37 11.44 17.35
N ALA A 179 -17.40 12.16 16.91
CA ALA A 179 -18.80 11.80 17.21
C ALA A 179 -19.40 10.86 16.16
N GLY A 180 -18.70 10.60 15.05
CA GLY A 180 -19.16 9.76 13.95
C GLY A 180 -20.27 10.38 13.10
N ASN A 181 -20.46 11.71 13.16
CA ASN A 181 -21.58 12.39 12.53
C ASN A 181 -21.32 12.76 11.08
N ALA A 182 -20.09 13.22 10.78
CA ALA A 182 -19.75 13.72 9.45
C ALA A 182 -18.29 13.38 9.07
N PRO A 183 -18.00 13.14 7.78
CA PRO A 183 -16.63 13.05 7.30
C PRO A 183 -15.95 14.43 7.43
N VAL A 184 -14.72 14.44 7.95
CA VAL A 184 -13.91 15.65 8.16
C VAL A 184 -12.57 15.58 7.45
N CYS A 185 -12.18 14.40 6.97
CA CYS A 185 -10.95 14.19 6.21
C CYS A 185 -11.16 13.06 5.19
N ASN A 186 -10.40 13.07 4.09
CA ASN A 186 -10.43 11.99 3.09
C ASN A 186 -9.04 11.40 2.87
N LEU A 187 -8.98 10.08 2.71
CA LEU A 187 -7.82 9.35 2.22
C LEU A 187 -8.11 8.88 0.80
N TRP A 188 -7.23 9.20 -0.14
CA TRP A 188 -7.34 8.83 -1.54
C TRP A 188 -6.31 7.76 -1.88
N MET A 189 -6.78 6.60 -2.30
CA MET A 189 -5.95 5.46 -2.72
C MET A 189 -5.93 5.42 -4.24
N PHE A 190 -4.75 5.67 -4.86
CA PHE A 190 -4.61 5.61 -6.31
C PHE A 190 -3.78 4.40 -6.74
N ASP A 191 -4.28 3.67 -7.73
CA ASP A 191 -3.43 2.76 -8.48
C ASP A 191 -2.59 3.57 -9.47
N SER A 192 -1.30 3.69 -9.22
CA SER A 192 -0.36 4.38 -10.11
C SER A 192 0.11 3.51 -11.28
N GLY A 193 -0.47 2.31 -11.43
CA GLY A 193 -0.12 1.38 -12.49
C GLY A 193 1.23 0.67 -12.27
N SER A 194 1.69 -0.01 -13.32
CA SER A 194 2.93 -0.79 -13.30
C SER A 194 3.96 -0.18 -14.26
N TYR A 195 3.82 -0.45 -15.56
CA TYR A 195 4.73 0.04 -16.60
C TYR A 195 3.94 0.70 -17.72
N ASP A 196 4.37 1.87 -18.18
CA ASP A 196 3.75 2.57 -19.30
C ASP A 196 3.94 1.77 -20.61
N VAL A 197 2.93 1.77 -21.47
CA VAL A 197 2.99 1.09 -22.78
C VAL A 197 4.11 1.63 -23.67
N ARG A 198 4.50 2.90 -23.45
CA ARG A 198 5.57 3.60 -24.17
C ARG A 198 6.96 3.32 -23.59
N GLY A 199 7.06 2.80 -22.38
CA GLY A 199 8.30 2.51 -21.66
C GLY A 199 8.38 3.18 -20.29
N GLY A 200 9.20 2.65 -19.39
CA GLY A 200 9.33 3.13 -18.02
C GLY A 200 8.12 2.76 -17.16
N TYR A 201 8.05 3.39 -15.98
CA TYR A 201 6.95 3.18 -15.03
C TYR A 201 5.68 3.92 -15.47
N SER A 202 4.53 3.38 -15.06
CA SER A 202 3.21 3.99 -15.26
C SER A 202 2.98 5.13 -14.24
N GLN A 203 1.78 5.67 -14.20
CA GLN A 203 1.40 6.82 -13.38
C GLN A 203 -0.10 6.82 -13.12
N VAL A 204 -0.54 7.63 -12.18
CA VAL A 204 -1.96 8.02 -12.07
C VAL A 204 -2.34 8.76 -13.36
N GLN A 205 -3.42 8.33 -14.01
CA GLN A 205 -3.80 8.80 -15.33
C GLN A 205 -4.96 9.81 -15.27
N LYS A 206 -5.15 10.53 -16.36
CA LYS A 206 -6.17 11.58 -16.45
C LYS A 206 -7.58 11.14 -16.02
N PRO A 207 -8.11 9.95 -16.37
CA PRO A 207 -9.42 9.51 -15.88
C PRO A 207 -9.52 9.48 -14.36
N GLN A 208 -8.46 9.01 -13.67
CA GLN A 208 -8.40 8.98 -12.20
C GLN A 208 -8.36 10.39 -11.61
N LEU A 209 -7.64 11.32 -12.28
CA LEU A 209 -7.58 12.73 -11.87
C LEU A 209 -8.91 13.44 -12.07
N ASP A 210 -9.61 13.18 -13.19
CA ASP A 210 -10.95 13.73 -13.46
C ASP A 210 -11.96 13.21 -12.41
N TRP A 211 -11.88 11.93 -12.05
CA TRP A 211 -12.69 11.35 -10.99
C TRP A 211 -12.37 11.99 -9.63
N PHE A 212 -11.09 12.18 -9.30
CA PHE A 212 -10.67 12.84 -8.06
C PHE A 212 -11.24 14.24 -7.95
N ILE A 213 -11.10 15.07 -8.99
CA ILE A 213 -11.61 16.44 -9.01
C ILE A 213 -13.12 16.44 -8.71
N LYS A 214 -13.88 15.60 -9.41
CA LYS A 214 -15.33 15.50 -9.22
C LYS A 214 -15.71 15.08 -7.79
N GLU A 215 -15.10 14.04 -7.29
CA GLU A 215 -15.42 13.50 -5.97
C GLU A 215 -14.93 14.41 -4.83
N ASN A 216 -13.80 15.11 -5.02
CA ASN A 216 -13.26 16.06 -4.08
C ASN A 216 -14.15 17.29 -3.96
N ASP A 217 -14.63 17.82 -5.09
CA ASP A 217 -15.59 18.94 -5.11
C ASP A 217 -16.92 18.52 -4.46
N ALA A 218 -17.44 17.33 -4.78
CA ALA A 218 -18.65 16.80 -4.19
C ALA A 218 -18.54 16.57 -2.67
N ALA A 219 -17.34 16.25 -2.18
CA ALA A 219 -17.04 16.11 -0.76
C ALA A 219 -16.78 17.44 -0.05
N GLY A 220 -16.87 18.58 -0.74
CA GLY A 220 -16.65 19.92 -0.16
C GLY A 220 -15.17 20.22 0.10
N LYS A 221 -14.25 19.58 -0.61
CA LYS A 221 -12.79 19.77 -0.48
C LYS A 221 -12.29 19.63 0.97
N LEU A 222 -12.68 18.55 1.61
CA LEU A 222 -12.17 18.22 2.96
C LEU A 222 -10.65 18.03 2.93
N PRO A 223 -9.93 18.37 3.99
CA PRO A 223 -8.51 18.04 4.15
C PRO A 223 -8.26 16.61 3.72
N SER A 224 -7.21 16.39 2.93
CA SER A 224 -7.04 15.11 2.24
C SER A 224 -5.58 14.66 2.20
N PHE A 225 -5.40 13.34 2.15
CA PHE A 225 -4.11 12.69 1.97
C PHE A 225 -4.21 11.69 0.81
N VAL A 226 -3.15 11.60 0.03
CA VAL A 226 -3.04 10.69 -1.11
C VAL A 226 -2.05 9.58 -0.79
N PHE A 227 -2.40 8.35 -1.14
CA PHE A 227 -1.53 7.19 -1.10
C PHE A 227 -1.46 6.56 -2.48
N GLN A 228 -0.27 6.36 -2.97
CA GLN A 228 0.03 5.67 -4.23
C GLN A 228 1.44 5.08 -4.16
N HIS A 229 1.79 4.23 -5.11
CA HIS A 229 3.07 3.55 -5.06
C HIS A 229 4.19 4.38 -5.71
N ILE A 230 4.03 4.76 -6.98
CA ILE A 230 5.05 5.42 -7.79
C ILE A 230 4.99 6.93 -7.54
N VAL A 231 6.15 7.54 -7.27
CA VAL A 231 6.28 8.97 -7.03
C VAL A 231 6.03 9.81 -8.30
N VAL A 232 5.61 11.05 -8.12
CA VAL A 232 5.37 12.00 -9.23
C VAL A 232 6.67 12.52 -9.84
N PRO A 233 6.70 12.84 -11.17
CA PRO A 233 7.91 13.28 -11.87
C PRO A 233 8.54 14.55 -11.30
N GLU A 234 7.73 15.43 -10.74
CA GLU A 234 8.15 16.73 -10.20
C GLU A 234 9.09 16.60 -9.00
N ILE A 235 9.26 15.41 -8.45
CA ILE A 235 10.23 15.16 -7.38
C ILE A 235 11.64 15.62 -7.79
N TYR A 236 11.99 15.52 -9.08
CA TYR A 236 13.27 15.99 -9.60
C TYR A 236 13.41 17.52 -9.70
N ASP A 237 12.34 18.27 -9.50
CA ASP A 237 12.34 19.73 -9.44
C ASP A 237 12.42 20.26 -8.00
N LEU A 238 12.24 19.38 -7.01
CA LEU A 238 12.16 19.74 -5.60
C LEU A 238 13.48 19.51 -4.85
N PHE A 239 14.39 18.73 -5.42
CA PHE A 239 15.73 18.55 -4.88
C PHE A 239 16.75 19.47 -5.57
N PRO A 240 17.86 19.81 -4.89
CA PRO A 240 18.92 20.62 -5.51
C PRO A 240 19.44 19.97 -6.80
N ALA A 241 19.42 20.74 -7.89
CA ALA A 241 19.88 20.25 -9.19
C ALA A 241 21.38 20.00 -9.19
N ALA A 242 21.81 18.90 -9.80
CA ALA A 242 23.21 18.65 -10.14
C ALA A 242 23.49 19.16 -11.58
N PRO A 243 24.69 19.71 -11.85
CA PRO A 243 24.98 20.31 -13.16
C PRO A 243 25.08 19.27 -14.29
N ALA A 244 25.35 18.01 -13.97
CA ALA A 244 25.46 16.92 -14.92
C ALA A 244 25.32 15.55 -14.23
N ALA A 245 25.15 14.50 -15.02
CA ALA A 245 25.28 13.13 -14.53
C ALA A 245 26.70 12.88 -13.98
N GLY A 246 26.78 12.14 -12.87
CA GLY A 246 28.08 11.86 -12.25
C GLY A 246 27.95 11.07 -10.95
N PRO A 247 29.08 10.78 -10.28
CA PRO A 247 29.08 9.98 -9.05
C PRO A 247 28.30 10.63 -7.90
N ASP A 248 28.17 11.96 -7.90
CA ASP A 248 27.47 12.73 -6.87
C ASP A 248 26.06 13.17 -7.29
N ALA A 249 25.53 12.59 -8.38
CA ALA A 249 24.20 12.90 -8.89
C ALA A 249 23.37 11.64 -9.10
N PHE A 250 22.06 11.77 -8.83
CA PHE A 250 21.03 10.87 -9.36
C PHE A 250 20.48 11.47 -10.65
N SER A 251 20.25 10.64 -11.64
CA SER A 251 19.76 11.06 -12.96
C SER A 251 18.55 10.25 -13.36
N TRP A 252 17.58 10.91 -14.00
CA TRP A 252 16.42 10.27 -14.57
C TRP A 252 16.06 10.85 -15.92
N THR A 253 15.53 10.01 -16.80
CA THR A 253 15.09 10.41 -18.15
C THR A 253 13.60 10.68 -18.15
N PHE A 254 13.22 11.80 -18.73
CA PHE A 254 11.85 12.23 -18.94
C PHE A 254 11.57 12.41 -20.43
N VAL A 255 10.29 12.39 -20.78
CA VAL A 255 9.81 12.66 -22.16
C VAL A 255 8.88 13.86 -22.12
N ASN A 256 9.18 14.87 -22.92
CA ASN A 256 8.35 16.07 -23.02
C ASN A 256 7.12 15.84 -23.93
N ASP A 257 6.25 16.85 -24.05
CA ASP A 257 5.03 16.81 -24.87
C ASP A 257 5.27 16.61 -26.37
N ARG A 258 6.53 16.84 -26.82
CA ARG A 258 6.92 16.61 -28.22
C ARG A 258 7.47 15.18 -28.43
N GLY A 259 7.53 14.36 -27.38
CA GLY A 259 8.12 13.02 -27.42
C GLY A 259 9.65 13.00 -27.39
N GLU A 260 10.29 14.11 -27.00
CA GLU A 260 11.76 14.21 -26.92
C GLU A 260 12.22 13.84 -25.51
N GLU A 261 13.23 12.99 -25.44
CA GLU A 261 13.87 12.61 -24.17
C GLU A 261 14.79 13.72 -23.67
N TYR A 262 14.74 13.95 -22.36
CA TYR A 262 15.67 14.82 -21.66
C TYR A 262 15.97 14.26 -20.27
N GLN A 263 17.10 14.66 -19.69
CA GLN A 263 17.49 14.21 -18.35
C GLN A 263 17.44 15.34 -17.34
N LYS A 264 16.99 15.00 -16.13
CA LYS A 264 17.20 15.82 -14.94
C LYS A 264 18.19 15.13 -14.02
N HIS A 265 18.98 15.93 -13.33
CA HIS A 265 19.99 15.48 -12.40
C HIS A 265 19.79 16.20 -11.07
N ILE A 266 19.78 15.45 -9.97
CA ILE A 266 19.70 15.97 -8.61
C ILE A 266 20.90 15.52 -7.78
N LEU A 267 21.31 16.33 -6.82
CA LEU A 267 22.43 15.98 -5.95
C LEU A 267 22.07 14.82 -5.04
N LYS A 268 23.00 13.89 -4.88
CA LYS A 268 22.91 12.84 -3.87
C LYS A 268 23.03 13.47 -2.50
N ASP A 269 22.02 13.36 -1.70
CA ASP A 269 22.02 13.86 -0.33
C ASP A 269 21.25 12.92 0.60
N ALA A 270 21.99 12.04 1.26
CA ALA A 270 21.41 11.11 2.23
C ALA A 270 20.82 11.82 3.46
N GLY A 271 21.25 13.07 3.73
CA GLY A 271 20.71 13.89 4.80
C GLY A 271 19.26 14.30 4.55
N ASN A 272 18.87 14.42 3.27
CA ASN A 272 17.49 14.69 2.84
C ASN A 272 16.67 13.42 2.58
N GLY A 273 17.17 12.26 2.98
CA GLY A 273 16.49 10.98 2.78
C GLY A 273 16.62 10.39 1.37
N LEU A 274 17.47 10.94 0.51
CA LEU A 274 17.79 10.41 -0.83
C LEU A 274 18.96 9.44 -0.78
N ARG A 275 18.69 8.14 -0.89
CA ARG A 275 19.73 7.09 -0.91
C ARG A 275 19.79 6.33 -2.23
N GLU A 276 18.78 6.47 -3.07
CA GLU A 276 18.75 5.99 -4.45
C GLU A 276 18.06 7.02 -5.35
N ALA A 277 18.22 6.88 -6.67
CA ALA A 277 17.52 7.73 -7.62
C ALA A 277 16.01 7.52 -7.46
N PRO A 278 15.22 8.58 -7.23
CA PRO A 278 13.77 8.44 -7.33
C PRO A 278 13.38 7.93 -8.72
N CYS A 279 12.45 6.98 -8.77
CA CYS A 279 12.06 6.28 -10.00
C CYS A 279 10.61 6.62 -10.42
N PRO A 280 10.29 7.88 -10.78
CA PRO A 280 8.96 8.25 -11.25
C PRO A 280 8.69 7.70 -12.66
N THR A 281 7.47 7.92 -13.15
CA THR A 281 7.19 7.78 -14.58
C THR A 281 8.10 8.70 -15.42
N MET A 282 8.35 8.33 -16.67
CA MET A 282 9.03 9.19 -17.64
C MET A 282 8.10 10.27 -18.20
N TYR A 283 6.81 10.11 -18.06
CA TYR A 283 5.76 10.95 -18.63
C TYR A 283 5.00 11.66 -17.51
N ASN A 284 4.52 12.86 -17.76
CA ASN A 284 3.77 13.62 -16.76
C ASN A 284 2.29 13.78 -17.17
N ALA A 285 1.39 13.22 -16.36
CA ALA A 285 -0.06 13.41 -16.55
C ALA A 285 -0.60 14.66 -15.83
N GLY A 286 0.24 15.47 -15.19
CA GLY A 286 -0.16 16.66 -14.45
C GLY A 286 -0.81 16.36 -13.09
N GLN A 287 -0.48 15.25 -12.48
CA GLN A 287 -1.09 14.88 -11.20
C GLN A 287 -0.82 15.91 -10.11
N LEU A 288 0.45 16.37 -9.99
CA LEU A 288 0.80 17.34 -8.96
C LEU A 288 0.09 18.67 -9.15
N ASP A 289 -0.06 19.14 -10.40
CA ASP A 289 -0.81 20.34 -10.73
C ASP A 289 -2.30 20.22 -10.33
N VAL A 290 -2.88 19.05 -10.51
CA VAL A 290 -4.28 18.78 -10.09
C VAL A 290 -4.39 18.83 -8.56
N MET A 291 -3.44 18.26 -7.83
CA MET A 291 -3.43 18.28 -6.35
C MET A 291 -3.19 19.71 -5.82
N ASP A 292 -2.31 20.46 -6.46
CA ASP A 292 -2.06 21.88 -6.16
C ASP A 292 -3.32 22.72 -6.39
N GLY A 293 -3.99 22.51 -7.53
CA GLY A 293 -5.24 23.19 -7.87
C GLY A 293 -6.43 22.84 -6.97
N ALA A 294 -6.42 21.66 -6.38
CA ALA A 294 -7.43 21.24 -5.40
C ALA A 294 -7.32 22.04 -4.10
N GLY A 295 -6.10 22.33 -3.66
CA GLY A 295 -5.78 23.19 -2.51
C GLY A 295 -6.08 22.61 -1.14
N ASN A 296 -6.55 21.38 -1.07
CA ASN A 296 -6.93 20.68 0.18
C ASN A 296 -6.18 19.36 0.41
N VAL A 297 -5.29 18.97 -0.49
CA VAL A 297 -4.40 17.82 -0.29
C VAL A 297 -3.18 18.28 0.49
N LEU A 298 -2.94 17.67 1.65
CA LEU A 298 -1.84 18.07 2.55
C LEU A 298 -0.56 17.31 2.24
N ALA A 299 -0.66 16.03 1.95
CA ALA A 299 0.50 15.22 1.60
C ALA A 299 0.15 14.08 0.65
N MET A 300 1.16 13.65 -0.11
CA MET A 300 1.15 12.46 -0.94
C MET A 300 2.22 11.49 -0.42
N PHE A 301 1.82 10.27 -0.11
CA PHE A 301 2.69 9.22 0.42
C PHE A 301 2.97 8.17 -0.66
N PHE A 302 4.27 7.81 -0.80
CA PHE A 302 4.78 6.91 -1.82
C PHE A 302 5.56 5.75 -1.21
N GLY A 303 5.70 4.65 -1.96
CA GLY A 303 6.66 3.57 -1.78
C GLY A 303 7.66 3.52 -2.92
N HIS A 304 7.86 2.33 -3.52
CA HIS A 304 8.61 2.08 -4.75
C HIS A 304 10.13 2.21 -4.61
N ASP A 305 10.60 3.34 -4.09
CA ASP A 305 12.03 3.59 -3.85
C ASP A 305 12.39 3.04 -2.47
N HIS A 306 12.99 1.85 -2.42
CA HIS A 306 13.12 1.06 -1.18
C HIS A 306 14.05 1.68 -0.14
N THR A 307 14.94 2.57 -0.55
CA THR A 307 15.93 3.18 0.34
C THR A 307 15.72 4.66 0.58
N ASN A 308 14.75 5.28 -0.11
CA ASN A 308 14.40 6.67 0.09
C ASN A 308 13.43 6.86 1.25
N THR A 309 13.66 7.93 2.02
CA THR A 309 12.86 8.29 3.20
C THR A 309 12.50 9.77 3.21
N PHE A 310 12.60 10.44 2.07
CA PHE A 310 12.46 11.88 1.99
C PHE A 310 11.07 12.37 2.43
N GLU A 311 11.09 13.58 2.99
CA GLU A 311 9.91 14.38 3.32
C GLU A 311 10.14 15.77 2.74
N VAL A 312 9.54 16.05 1.59
CA VAL A 312 9.69 17.32 0.90
C VAL A 312 8.47 18.18 1.22
N ALA A 313 8.63 19.09 2.20
CA ALA A 313 7.63 20.09 2.51
C ALA A 313 7.55 21.12 1.39
N ARG A 314 6.34 21.44 0.95
CA ARG A 314 6.09 22.42 -0.10
C ARG A 314 5.39 23.65 0.46
N THR A 315 5.73 24.83 -0.08
CA THR A 315 5.10 26.11 0.33
C THR A 315 3.68 26.25 -0.21
N ALA A 316 3.33 25.49 -1.25
CA ALA A 316 2.00 25.41 -1.82
C ALA A 316 1.76 23.98 -2.35
N GLY A 317 0.55 23.47 -2.18
CA GLY A 317 0.18 22.09 -2.51
C GLY A 317 0.68 21.06 -1.50
N PRO A 318 0.53 19.76 -1.81
CA PRO A 318 0.86 18.68 -0.87
C PRO A 318 2.35 18.49 -0.67
N ASP A 319 2.75 18.11 0.53
CA ASP A 319 4.07 17.55 0.79
C ASP A 319 4.26 16.22 0.02
N LEU A 320 5.49 15.94 -0.41
CA LEU A 320 5.83 14.66 -1.06
C LEU A 320 6.66 13.81 -0.11
N VAL A 321 6.15 12.65 0.26
CA VAL A 321 6.71 11.84 1.35
C VAL A 321 6.93 10.40 0.88
N ASN A 322 8.18 9.96 0.80
CA ASN A 322 8.52 8.57 0.51
C ASN A 322 8.68 7.76 1.79
N THR A 323 8.12 6.57 1.81
CA THR A 323 8.35 5.59 2.87
C THR A 323 9.22 4.47 2.31
N GLN A 324 10.30 4.18 2.98
CA GLN A 324 11.20 3.10 2.63
C GLN A 324 10.51 1.73 2.66
N CYS A 325 11.14 0.72 2.04
CA CYS A 325 10.64 -0.64 2.00
C CYS A 325 10.41 -1.24 3.40
N THR A 326 9.25 -1.85 3.59
CA THR A 326 8.93 -2.63 4.81
C THR A 326 9.43 -4.07 4.72
N GLY A 327 9.30 -4.71 3.56
CA GLY A 327 9.57 -6.13 3.35
C GLY A 327 11.02 -6.53 3.59
N PHE A 328 11.21 -7.72 4.13
CA PHE A 328 12.53 -8.23 4.53
C PHE A 328 13.22 -9.07 3.45
N GLY A 329 12.48 -9.53 2.45
CA GLY A 329 12.97 -10.39 1.37
C GLY A 329 13.41 -9.68 0.09
N SER A 330 13.15 -8.38 -0.04
CA SER A 330 13.52 -7.57 -1.21
C SER A 330 14.85 -6.83 -1.01
N TYR A 331 15.34 -6.12 -2.03
CA TYR A 331 16.50 -5.24 -1.87
C TYR A 331 16.16 -4.06 -0.93
N GLY A 332 17.17 -3.43 -0.36
CA GLY A 332 17.04 -2.26 0.51
C GLY A 332 18.05 -2.29 1.65
N ASN A 333 18.12 -1.20 2.40
CA ASN A 333 19.04 -1.04 3.51
C ASN A 333 18.49 -1.70 4.78
N ILE A 334 19.31 -2.46 5.46
CA ILE A 334 18.93 -3.18 6.69
C ILE A 334 18.47 -2.23 7.79
N ASP A 335 19.15 -1.09 7.92
CA ASP A 335 18.87 -0.06 8.92
C ASP A 335 17.56 0.70 8.66
N LEU A 336 17.02 0.61 7.45
CA LEU A 336 15.81 1.31 7.05
C LEU A 336 14.54 0.44 7.04
N ARG A 337 14.66 -0.90 7.05
CA ARG A 337 13.48 -1.78 7.02
C ARG A 337 12.44 -1.38 8.06
N GLY A 338 11.27 -0.96 7.62
CA GLY A 338 10.28 -0.44 8.54
C GLY A 338 9.06 0.17 7.89
N VAL A 339 8.40 1.02 8.62
CA VAL A 339 7.13 1.65 8.26
C VAL A 339 7.17 3.15 8.57
N ARG A 340 6.17 3.87 8.08
CA ARG A 340 5.92 5.26 8.47
C ARG A 340 4.64 5.33 9.31
N VAL A 341 4.72 5.98 10.44
CA VAL A 341 3.55 6.34 11.26
C VAL A 341 3.16 7.76 10.92
N ILE A 342 1.88 7.98 10.67
CA ILE A 342 1.29 9.29 10.34
C ILE A 342 0.21 9.54 11.36
N THR A 343 0.21 10.72 12.00
CA THR A 343 -0.76 11.08 13.02
C THR A 343 -1.49 12.37 12.62
N LEU A 344 -2.80 12.30 12.64
CA LEU A 344 -3.70 13.43 12.37
C LEU A 344 -4.35 13.89 13.66
N GLY A 345 -4.60 15.20 13.78
CA GLY A 345 -5.36 15.78 14.87
C GLY A 345 -6.64 16.44 14.37
N GLU A 346 -7.80 16.01 14.87
CA GLU A 346 -9.12 16.57 14.49
C GLU A 346 -9.21 18.08 14.70
N SER A 347 -8.52 18.60 15.72
CA SER A 347 -8.54 20.02 16.06
C SER A 347 -7.82 20.93 15.05
N ASP A 348 -6.89 20.37 14.27
CA ASP A 348 -6.15 21.10 13.22
C ASP A 348 -5.79 20.16 12.07
N LEU A 349 -6.72 19.96 11.17
CA LEU A 349 -6.55 19.13 9.97
C LEU A 349 -5.75 19.81 8.85
N THR A 350 -5.10 20.92 9.11
CA THR A 350 -4.13 21.55 8.21
C THR A 350 -2.71 21.04 8.43
N LYS A 351 -2.51 20.18 9.43
CA LYS A 351 -1.22 19.64 9.85
C LYS A 351 -1.31 18.12 10.05
N TYR A 352 -0.19 17.49 9.98
CA TYR A 352 0.01 16.09 10.36
C TYR A 352 1.42 15.91 10.92
N ASP A 353 1.61 14.90 11.74
CA ASP A 353 2.92 14.48 12.21
C ASP A 353 3.29 13.16 11.52
N THR A 354 4.59 12.97 11.22
CA THR A 354 5.06 11.71 10.65
C THR A 354 6.42 11.32 11.23
N ARG A 355 6.65 10.02 11.34
CA ARG A 355 7.92 9.44 11.79
C ARG A 355 8.14 8.05 11.21
N LEU A 356 9.40 7.68 11.07
CA LEU A 356 9.80 6.35 10.68
C LEU A 356 9.93 5.43 11.90
N VAL A 357 9.46 4.19 11.78
CA VAL A 357 9.67 3.13 12.74
C VAL A 357 10.39 1.99 12.03
N THR A 358 11.69 1.84 12.26
CA THR A 358 12.47 0.76 11.66
C THR A 358 12.47 -0.48 12.55
N TYR A 359 12.67 -1.65 11.94
CA TYR A 359 12.78 -2.90 12.67
C TYR A 359 13.87 -2.84 13.76
N GLN A 360 15.02 -2.24 13.45
CA GLN A 360 16.13 -2.14 14.40
C GLN A 360 15.84 -1.18 15.57
N ASN A 361 15.10 -0.09 15.32
CA ASN A 361 14.70 0.82 16.38
C ASN A 361 13.57 0.24 17.23
N PHE A 362 12.66 -0.49 16.60
CA PHE A 362 11.52 -1.10 17.27
C PHE A 362 11.95 -2.29 18.18
N TYR A 363 12.90 -3.09 17.72
CA TYR A 363 13.44 -4.21 18.47
C TYR A 363 14.89 -3.94 18.89
N PRO A 364 15.14 -3.23 19.98
CA PRO A 364 16.48 -3.12 20.53
C PRO A 364 16.96 -4.52 20.95
N GLY A 365 18.08 -4.99 20.48
CA GLY A 365 18.51 -6.34 20.85
C GLY A 365 19.73 -6.90 20.16
N GLY A 366 20.44 -6.08 19.40
CA GLY A 366 21.80 -6.39 18.98
C GLY A 366 21.92 -7.54 17.97
N MET A 367 23.08 -8.20 18.01
CA MET A 367 23.61 -9.08 16.97
C MET A 367 22.66 -10.21 16.52
N LEU A 368 21.86 -10.79 17.41
CA LEU A 368 20.96 -11.89 17.06
C LEU A 368 19.83 -11.42 16.13
N ARG A 369 19.22 -10.28 16.43
CA ARG A 369 18.15 -9.70 15.60
C ARG A 369 18.69 -9.19 14.28
N ASP A 370 19.86 -8.56 14.27
CA ASP A 370 20.53 -8.12 13.05
C ASP A 370 20.90 -9.30 12.16
N THR A 371 21.38 -10.41 12.76
CA THR A 371 21.70 -11.62 12.00
C THR A 371 20.44 -12.26 11.42
N ARG A 372 19.36 -12.30 12.17
CA ARG A 372 18.04 -12.77 11.70
C ARG A 372 17.56 -11.92 10.50
N LEU A 373 17.65 -10.61 10.60
CA LEU A 373 17.27 -9.68 9.54
C LEU A 373 18.10 -9.91 8.27
N ARG A 374 19.44 -10.01 8.37
CA ARG A 374 20.34 -10.32 7.25
C ARG A 374 20.05 -11.67 6.61
N MET A 375 19.68 -12.66 7.41
CA MET A 375 19.28 -13.98 6.92
C MET A 375 18.02 -13.88 6.03
N TYR A 376 17.00 -13.14 6.46
CA TYR A 376 15.80 -12.92 5.62
C TYR A 376 16.11 -12.12 4.36
N GLN A 377 16.97 -11.12 4.43
CA GLN A 377 17.40 -10.37 3.25
C GLN A 377 18.13 -11.26 2.23
N SER A 378 18.84 -12.28 2.69
CA SER A 378 19.59 -13.20 1.82
C SER A 378 18.74 -14.37 1.29
N LEU A 379 17.79 -14.86 2.07
CA LEU A 379 17.03 -16.08 1.80
C LEU A 379 15.56 -15.82 1.46
N GLY A 380 15.07 -14.59 1.64
CA GLY A 380 13.65 -14.28 1.49
C GLY A 380 12.80 -15.21 2.37
N THR A 381 11.68 -15.66 1.83
CA THR A 381 10.73 -16.53 2.54
C THR A 381 11.31 -17.90 2.92
N PHE A 382 12.36 -18.39 2.24
CA PHE A 382 13.08 -19.58 2.67
C PHE A 382 13.74 -19.41 4.04
N GLY A 383 14.01 -18.17 4.46
CA GLY A 383 14.42 -17.83 5.81
C GLY A 383 13.49 -18.36 6.89
N ASN A 384 12.20 -18.58 6.61
CA ASN A 384 11.25 -19.17 7.56
C ASN A 384 11.70 -20.52 8.13
N ILE A 385 12.34 -21.36 7.33
CA ILE A 385 12.84 -22.68 7.77
C ILE A 385 13.97 -22.48 8.78
N VAL A 386 14.96 -21.66 8.41
CA VAL A 386 16.12 -21.38 9.29
C VAL A 386 15.66 -20.66 10.57
N ASP A 387 14.74 -19.72 10.45
CA ASP A 387 14.19 -18.99 11.57
C ASP A 387 13.50 -19.91 12.58
N THR A 388 12.67 -20.83 12.09
CA THR A 388 11.92 -21.77 12.94
C THR A 388 12.84 -22.68 13.76
N VAL A 389 13.94 -23.16 13.17
CA VAL A 389 14.84 -24.12 13.83
C VAL A 389 15.99 -23.46 14.60
N SER A 390 16.29 -22.19 14.35
CA SER A 390 17.46 -21.51 14.91
C SER A 390 17.13 -20.26 15.70
N PHE A 391 16.57 -19.24 15.03
CA PHE A 391 16.41 -17.91 15.64
C PHE A 391 15.24 -17.85 16.64
N ARG A 392 14.08 -18.40 16.30
CA ARG A 392 12.90 -18.34 17.18
C ARG A 392 13.14 -19.06 18.52
N PRO A 393 13.73 -20.26 18.56
CA PRO A 393 14.08 -20.90 19.84
C PRO A 393 15.06 -20.07 20.66
N LEU A 394 16.07 -19.46 20.03
CA LEU A 394 17.05 -18.62 20.73
C LEU A 394 16.41 -17.34 21.27
N LEU A 395 15.59 -16.66 20.48
CA LEU A 395 14.86 -15.46 20.92
C LEU A 395 13.94 -15.77 22.09
N TRP A 396 13.27 -16.94 22.06
CA TRP A 396 12.43 -17.40 23.17
C TRP A 396 13.22 -17.65 24.43
N LEU A 397 14.34 -18.39 24.35
CA LEU A 397 15.21 -18.65 25.47
C LEU A 397 15.81 -17.39 26.10
N MET A 398 16.04 -16.36 25.31
CA MET A 398 16.58 -15.07 25.78
C MET A 398 15.49 -14.10 26.27
N GLY A 399 14.21 -14.50 26.25
CA GLY A 399 13.09 -13.63 26.63
C GLY A 399 12.89 -12.42 25.68
N LEU A 400 13.37 -12.52 24.44
CA LEU A 400 13.31 -11.46 23.42
C LEU A 400 12.10 -11.60 22.47
N PHE A 401 11.22 -12.58 22.71
CA PHE A 401 9.89 -12.60 22.11
C PHE A 401 8.99 -11.62 22.85
N ALA A 402 8.35 -10.72 22.10
CA ALA A 402 7.35 -9.80 22.65
C ALA A 402 5.99 -10.49 22.85
#